data_fb149aa8c67e1d82473a8a82b831473d
#
_entry.id   fb149aa8c67e1d82473a8a82b831473d
#
_cell.length_a   1.000
_cell.length_b   1.000
_cell.length_c   1.000
_cell.angle_alpha   90.00
_cell.angle_beta   90.00
_cell.angle_gamma   90.00
#
_symmetry.space_group_name_H-M   'P 1'
#
loop_
_entity.id
_entity.type
_entity.pdbx_description
1 polymer ?
#
loop_
_entity_poly.entity_id
_entity_poly.type
_entity_poly.pdbx_seq_one_letter_code
_entity_poly.pdbx_strand_id
1 'polypeptide(L)'
;MKILITGAQGQVGKELVIIANLRGFDVIAAGHTELDITQLKNIESYVEVHQPDLVINAAAYTAVNKAEEEQDIAYAINRDGAANLAAVSKEKNIPLLHISTDYVFDGTKSEAYSENDAVSPLGVYGISKWQGEETIRQTLPEHIILRVAWVFGEQGNNFVKTMLWLAKDRDELSVVEDQFGRPSPAKDIAKTLIILAEQYQKEKTLEWGTYHYCGDEKISWCGFAKEIFKQAKEKGLIEKDIKVNAISTAEYQDPTIRPANSILDCEKIKNTFGIEMPSWKESLNQVLTELK
;
A
#
# COMPACT_ATOMS: atom_id res chain seq x y z
N MET A 1 -6.82 -18.95 14.09
CA MET A 1 -7.51 -17.67 13.82
C MET A 1 -7.82 -17.59 12.33
N LYS A 2 -9.02 -17.22 11.98
CA LYS A 2 -9.51 -17.10 10.62
C LYS A 2 -9.44 -15.65 10.15
N ILE A 3 -8.75 -15.39 9.03
CA ILE A 3 -8.52 -14.03 8.52
C ILE A 3 -9.21 -13.87 7.18
N LEU A 4 -10.10 -12.87 7.07
CA LEU A 4 -10.63 -12.40 5.79
C LEU A 4 -9.68 -11.37 5.19
N ILE A 5 -9.15 -11.66 4.00
CA ILE A 5 -8.30 -10.73 3.23
C ILE A 5 -9.10 -10.27 2.02
N THR A 6 -9.51 -9.00 2.01
CA THR A 6 -10.14 -8.39 0.83
C THR A 6 -9.07 -7.83 -0.11
N GLY A 7 -9.38 -7.74 -1.40
CA GLY A 7 -8.37 -7.37 -2.39
C GLY A 7 -7.25 -8.41 -2.56
N ALA A 8 -7.56 -9.67 -2.28
CA ALA A 8 -6.60 -10.79 -2.27
C ALA A 8 -5.85 -11.01 -3.60
N GLN A 9 -6.37 -10.50 -4.72
CA GLN A 9 -5.73 -10.61 -6.04
C GLN A 9 -4.80 -9.43 -6.34
N GLY A 10 -4.78 -8.40 -5.50
CA GLY A 10 -3.91 -7.23 -5.61
C GLY A 10 -2.45 -7.54 -5.23
N GLN A 11 -1.57 -6.54 -5.41
CA GLN A 11 -0.14 -6.68 -5.15
C GLN A 11 0.16 -7.10 -3.71
N VAL A 12 -0.35 -6.37 -2.72
CA VAL A 12 -0.17 -6.71 -1.30
C VAL A 12 -1.07 -7.88 -0.88
N GLY A 13 -2.29 -7.97 -1.45
CA GLY A 13 -3.25 -9.03 -1.13
C GLY A 13 -2.71 -10.44 -1.40
N LYS A 14 -2.03 -10.66 -2.53
CA LYS A 14 -1.40 -11.95 -2.84
C LYS A 14 -0.31 -12.32 -1.83
N GLU A 15 0.54 -11.37 -1.46
CA GLU A 15 1.58 -11.57 -0.45
C GLU A 15 0.97 -11.90 0.93
N LEU A 16 -0.12 -11.20 1.30
CA LEU A 16 -0.87 -11.49 2.51
C LEU A 16 -1.38 -12.93 2.54
N VAL A 17 -2.01 -13.39 1.45
CA VAL A 17 -2.53 -14.77 1.36
C VAL A 17 -1.40 -15.79 1.50
N ILE A 18 -0.27 -15.58 0.81
CA ILE A 18 0.89 -16.46 0.87
C ILE A 18 1.44 -16.52 2.30
N ILE A 19 1.71 -15.35 2.90
CA ILE A 19 2.36 -15.29 4.22
C ILE A 19 1.43 -15.78 5.31
N ALA A 20 0.13 -15.43 5.28
CA ALA A 20 -0.84 -15.90 6.25
C ALA A 20 -0.97 -17.44 6.26
N ASN A 21 -1.01 -18.07 5.07
CA ASN A 21 -1.02 -19.53 4.96
C ASN A 21 0.28 -20.15 5.51
N LEU A 22 1.45 -19.58 5.22
CA LEU A 22 2.74 -20.04 5.73
C LEU A 22 2.83 -19.94 7.27
N ARG A 23 2.12 -18.98 7.86
CA ARG A 23 2.02 -18.78 9.32
C ARG A 23 0.91 -19.60 9.98
N GLY A 24 0.19 -20.43 9.22
CA GLY A 24 -0.83 -21.34 9.73
C GLY A 24 -2.17 -20.69 10.09
N PHE A 25 -2.48 -19.53 9.52
CA PHE A 25 -3.81 -18.93 9.61
C PHE A 25 -4.79 -19.65 8.69
N ASP A 26 -6.06 -19.67 9.09
CA ASP A 26 -7.16 -20.06 8.21
C ASP A 26 -7.55 -18.84 7.35
N VAL A 27 -7.23 -18.88 6.04
CA VAL A 27 -7.31 -17.71 5.16
C VAL A 27 -8.54 -17.76 4.29
N ILE A 28 -9.37 -16.70 4.38
CA ILE A 28 -10.45 -16.42 3.45
C ILE A 28 -9.96 -15.35 2.48
N ALA A 29 -9.52 -15.76 1.30
CA ALA A 29 -9.02 -14.85 0.27
C ALA A 29 -10.18 -14.38 -0.63
N ALA A 30 -10.51 -13.08 -0.58
CA ALA A 30 -11.58 -12.49 -1.36
C ALA A 30 -11.05 -11.42 -2.32
N GLY A 31 -11.10 -11.68 -3.61
CA GLY A 31 -10.92 -10.70 -4.66
C GLY A 31 -12.23 -9.94 -4.95
N HIS A 32 -12.22 -9.06 -5.94
CA HIS A 32 -13.43 -8.28 -6.30
C HIS A 32 -14.59 -9.15 -6.74
N THR A 33 -14.32 -10.27 -7.41
CA THR A 33 -15.36 -11.22 -7.88
C THR A 33 -16.01 -12.01 -6.76
N GLU A 34 -15.27 -12.30 -5.69
CA GLU A 34 -15.76 -13.03 -4.52
C GLU A 34 -16.47 -12.10 -3.54
N LEU A 35 -15.94 -10.88 -3.37
CA LEU A 35 -16.49 -9.89 -2.42
C LEU A 35 -16.30 -8.47 -2.95
N ASP A 36 -17.34 -7.92 -3.53
CA ASP A 36 -17.42 -6.49 -3.85
C ASP A 36 -17.71 -5.70 -2.56
N ILE A 37 -16.68 -5.00 -2.05
CA ILE A 37 -16.77 -4.23 -0.80
C ILE A 37 -17.67 -2.99 -0.92
N THR A 38 -18.04 -2.57 -2.12
CA THR A 38 -18.98 -1.45 -2.33
C THR A 38 -20.41 -1.84 -1.96
N GLN A 39 -20.70 -3.14 -1.85
CA GLN A 39 -22.03 -3.69 -1.59
C GLN A 39 -22.15 -4.17 -0.15
N LEU A 40 -22.73 -3.35 0.74
CA LEU A 40 -22.87 -3.67 2.17
C LEU A 40 -23.47 -5.05 2.42
N LYS A 41 -24.57 -5.39 1.75
CA LYS A 41 -25.26 -6.69 1.91
C LYS A 41 -24.38 -7.90 1.52
N ASN A 42 -23.47 -7.71 0.56
CA ASN A 42 -22.54 -8.77 0.19
C ASN A 42 -21.53 -9.02 1.31
N ILE A 43 -21.02 -7.95 1.96
CA ILE A 43 -20.12 -8.08 3.09
C ILE A 43 -20.82 -8.74 4.29
N GLU A 44 -22.04 -8.30 4.63
CA GLU A 44 -22.84 -8.89 5.70
C GLU A 44 -23.01 -10.40 5.52
N SER A 45 -23.47 -10.80 4.33
CA SER A 45 -23.68 -12.22 3.98
C SER A 45 -22.37 -13.01 3.98
N TYR A 46 -21.30 -12.43 3.45
CA TYR A 46 -20.01 -13.07 3.34
C TYR A 46 -19.37 -13.29 4.73
N VAL A 47 -19.44 -12.30 5.61
CA VAL A 47 -18.95 -12.38 6.99
C VAL A 47 -19.80 -13.37 7.80
N GLU A 48 -21.13 -13.39 7.61
CA GLU A 48 -22.03 -14.35 8.29
C GLU A 48 -21.69 -15.80 7.94
N VAL A 49 -21.42 -16.08 6.66
CA VAL A 49 -21.07 -17.44 6.18
C VAL A 49 -19.68 -17.87 6.66
N HIS A 50 -18.70 -16.99 6.55
CA HIS A 50 -17.30 -17.34 6.77
C HIS A 50 -16.82 -17.16 8.21
N GLN A 51 -17.46 -16.29 8.99
CA GLN A 51 -17.16 -16.00 10.40
C GLN A 51 -15.66 -15.73 10.65
N PRO A 52 -15.05 -14.70 10.03
CA PRO A 52 -13.65 -14.37 10.26
C PRO A 52 -13.45 -13.78 11.67
N ASP A 53 -12.28 -14.03 12.26
CA ASP A 53 -11.84 -13.44 13.53
C ASP A 53 -11.17 -12.07 13.34
N LEU A 54 -10.70 -11.79 12.11
CA LEU A 54 -9.98 -10.57 11.73
C LEU A 54 -10.21 -10.27 10.26
N VAL A 55 -10.37 -8.99 9.92
CA VAL A 55 -10.41 -8.52 8.53
C VAL A 55 -9.14 -7.75 8.20
N ILE A 56 -8.48 -8.07 7.08
CA ILE A 56 -7.40 -7.28 6.49
C ILE A 56 -7.88 -6.74 5.15
N ASN A 57 -8.07 -5.41 5.08
CA ASN A 57 -8.51 -4.76 3.84
C ASN A 57 -7.32 -4.27 3.02
N ALA A 58 -7.01 -5.03 1.95
CA ALA A 58 -6.07 -4.64 0.90
C ALA A 58 -6.78 -4.25 -0.41
N ALA A 59 -8.13 -4.18 -0.42
CA ALA A 59 -8.89 -3.71 -1.56
C ALA A 59 -8.84 -2.18 -1.66
N ALA A 60 -8.48 -1.67 -2.82
CA ALA A 60 -8.46 -0.24 -3.09
C ALA A 60 -8.52 0.03 -4.60
N TYR A 61 -9.07 1.16 -4.98
CA TYR A 61 -8.85 1.77 -6.28
C TYR A 61 -7.51 2.50 -6.25
N THR A 62 -6.51 2.05 -7.01
CA THR A 62 -5.11 2.54 -6.93
C THR A 62 -4.60 3.22 -8.20
N ALA A 63 -5.44 3.36 -9.22
CA ALA A 63 -5.07 4.01 -10.47
C ALA A 63 -5.13 5.55 -10.30
N VAL A 64 -4.08 6.12 -9.68
CA VAL A 64 -4.02 7.52 -9.25
C VAL A 64 -4.47 8.51 -10.34
N ASN A 65 -3.90 8.40 -11.55
CA ASN A 65 -4.23 9.32 -12.64
C ASN A 65 -5.68 9.14 -13.13
N LYS A 66 -6.17 7.90 -13.22
CA LYS A 66 -7.55 7.62 -13.63
C LYS A 66 -8.58 8.01 -12.56
N ALA A 67 -8.18 8.11 -11.30
CA ALA A 67 -9.09 8.52 -10.23
C ALA A 67 -9.69 9.91 -10.48
N GLU A 68 -8.96 10.80 -11.16
CA GLU A 68 -9.46 12.13 -11.52
C GLU A 68 -10.63 12.07 -12.53
N GLU A 69 -10.66 11.05 -13.39
CA GLU A 69 -11.72 10.80 -14.38
C GLU A 69 -12.80 9.86 -13.84
N GLU A 70 -12.43 8.88 -13.02
CA GLU A 70 -13.29 7.81 -12.49
C GLU A 70 -13.61 8.03 -10.99
N GLN A 71 -13.95 9.28 -10.63
CA GLN A 71 -14.12 9.71 -9.23
C GLN A 71 -15.14 8.84 -8.47
N ASP A 72 -16.30 8.58 -9.07
CA ASP A 72 -17.36 7.80 -8.44
C ASP A 72 -16.87 6.39 -8.06
N ILE A 73 -16.07 5.76 -8.91
CA ILE A 73 -15.50 4.43 -8.66
C ILE A 73 -14.46 4.52 -7.55
N ALA A 74 -13.59 5.54 -7.57
CA ALA A 74 -12.59 5.75 -6.54
C ALA A 74 -13.23 5.96 -5.16
N TYR A 75 -14.26 6.80 -5.05
CA TYR A 75 -15.00 7.01 -3.81
C TYR A 75 -15.76 5.77 -3.36
N ALA A 76 -16.46 5.08 -4.28
CA ALA A 76 -17.21 3.86 -3.94
C ALA A 76 -16.30 2.79 -3.32
N ILE A 77 -15.08 2.60 -3.85
CA ILE A 77 -14.16 1.58 -3.35
C ILE A 77 -13.40 2.07 -2.11
N ASN A 78 -12.76 3.26 -2.20
CA ASN A 78 -11.83 3.71 -1.17
C ASN A 78 -12.51 4.29 0.07
N ARG A 79 -13.66 4.95 -0.10
CA ARG A 79 -14.45 5.55 0.99
C ARG A 79 -15.57 4.62 1.43
N ASP A 80 -16.51 4.32 0.51
CA ASP A 80 -17.75 3.62 0.87
C ASP A 80 -17.48 2.14 1.17
N GLY A 81 -16.59 1.50 0.39
CA GLY A 81 -16.15 0.13 0.67
C GLY A 81 -15.43 -0.01 2.00
N ALA A 82 -14.59 0.96 2.37
CA ALA A 82 -13.94 1.00 3.70
C ALA A 82 -14.97 1.22 4.82
N ALA A 83 -15.94 2.11 4.61
CA ALA A 83 -17.04 2.37 5.54
C ALA A 83 -17.90 1.11 5.77
N ASN A 84 -18.26 0.40 4.70
CA ASN A 84 -19.04 -0.83 4.75
C ASN A 84 -18.32 -1.92 5.56
N LEU A 85 -17.02 -2.12 5.31
CA LEU A 85 -16.21 -3.07 6.07
C LEU A 85 -16.16 -2.69 7.56
N ALA A 86 -15.95 -1.41 7.88
CA ALA A 86 -15.93 -0.94 9.25
C ALA A 86 -17.28 -1.12 9.96
N ALA A 87 -18.39 -0.88 9.27
CA ALA A 87 -19.74 -1.05 9.81
C ALA A 87 -20.03 -2.51 10.15
N VAL A 88 -19.75 -3.45 9.24
CA VAL A 88 -19.94 -4.89 9.47
C VAL A 88 -18.97 -5.40 10.56
N SER A 89 -17.73 -4.96 10.52
CA SER A 89 -16.72 -5.30 11.54
C SER A 89 -17.18 -4.89 12.95
N LYS A 90 -17.72 -3.67 13.07
CA LYS A 90 -18.31 -3.20 14.35
C LYS A 90 -19.48 -4.04 14.80
N GLU A 91 -20.43 -4.32 13.91
CA GLU A 91 -21.63 -5.14 14.24
C GLU A 91 -21.25 -6.53 14.74
N LYS A 92 -20.25 -7.13 14.11
CA LYS A 92 -19.79 -8.49 14.42
C LYS A 92 -18.67 -8.55 15.47
N ASN A 93 -18.20 -7.41 15.99
CA ASN A 93 -17.06 -7.30 16.90
C ASN A 93 -15.77 -7.92 16.32
N ILE A 94 -15.45 -7.63 15.07
CA ILE A 94 -14.29 -8.14 14.35
C ILE A 94 -13.34 -6.94 14.08
N PRO A 95 -12.07 -6.96 14.51
CA PRO A 95 -11.14 -5.88 14.21
C PRO A 95 -10.77 -5.80 12.72
N LEU A 96 -10.37 -4.59 12.29
CA LEU A 96 -10.04 -4.29 10.92
C LEU A 96 -8.61 -3.73 10.82
N LEU A 97 -7.76 -4.37 10.02
CA LEU A 97 -6.50 -3.80 9.55
C LEU A 97 -6.70 -3.27 8.12
N HIS A 98 -6.47 -1.98 7.90
CA HIS A 98 -6.74 -1.30 6.62
C HIS A 98 -5.49 -0.67 6.04
N ILE A 99 -5.17 -0.95 4.77
CA ILE A 99 -4.05 -0.34 4.06
C ILE A 99 -4.48 1.02 3.50
N SER A 100 -3.74 2.08 3.86
CA SER A 100 -3.91 3.42 3.32
C SER A 100 -2.63 3.90 2.62
N THR A 101 -2.50 5.20 2.40
CA THR A 101 -1.50 5.79 1.50
C THR A 101 -0.86 7.05 2.07
N ASP A 102 0.37 7.33 1.63
CA ASP A 102 1.09 8.58 1.79
C ASP A 102 0.43 9.77 1.04
N TYR A 103 -0.39 9.51 0.03
CA TYR A 103 -1.12 10.52 -0.74
C TYR A 103 -2.19 11.29 0.06
N VAL A 104 -2.37 10.98 1.33
CA VAL A 104 -3.18 11.79 2.25
C VAL A 104 -2.49 13.12 2.62
N PHE A 105 -1.19 13.26 2.34
CA PHE A 105 -0.41 14.46 2.62
C PHE A 105 -0.18 15.31 1.36
N ASP A 106 -0.01 16.63 1.54
CA ASP A 106 0.19 17.61 0.45
C ASP A 106 1.64 17.67 -0.08
N GLY A 107 2.59 17.11 0.64
CA GLY A 107 4.00 17.10 0.24
C GLY A 107 4.75 18.39 0.47
N THR A 108 4.22 19.34 1.23
CA THR A 108 4.84 20.66 1.48
C THR A 108 5.86 20.64 2.62
N LYS A 109 5.81 19.64 3.50
CA LYS A 109 6.76 19.47 4.61
C LYS A 109 8.12 19.01 4.09
N SER A 110 9.21 19.53 4.64
CA SER A 110 10.59 19.13 4.30
C SER A 110 11.06 17.85 4.98
N GLU A 111 10.50 17.56 6.16
CA GLU A 111 10.78 16.36 6.95
C GLU A 111 9.79 15.23 6.63
N ALA A 112 9.98 14.07 7.26
CA ALA A 112 9.03 12.98 7.19
C ALA A 112 7.69 13.35 7.87
N TYR A 113 6.59 12.88 7.31
CA TYR A 113 5.25 13.02 7.88
C TYR A 113 5.03 12.00 8.99
N SER A 114 4.63 12.46 10.16
CA SER A 114 4.14 11.63 11.26
C SER A 114 2.63 11.41 11.16
N GLU A 115 2.10 10.46 11.93
CA GLU A 115 0.66 10.17 11.96
C GLU A 115 -0.18 11.34 12.53
N ASN A 116 0.47 12.26 13.24
CA ASN A 116 -0.16 13.45 13.84
C ASN A 116 -0.13 14.69 12.93
N ASP A 117 0.57 14.62 11.80
CA ASP A 117 0.60 15.75 10.85
C ASP A 117 -0.77 15.92 10.18
N ALA A 118 -1.09 17.17 9.86
CA ALA A 118 -2.34 17.52 9.20
C ALA A 118 -2.43 16.85 7.82
N VAL A 119 -3.57 16.22 7.57
CA VAL A 119 -3.89 15.60 6.29
C VAL A 119 -4.43 16.67 5.33
N SER A 120 -3.90 16.69 4.10
CA SER A 120 -4.27 17.65 3.04
C SER A 120 -4.05 17.04 1.65
N PRO A 121 -4.84 16.02 1.25
CA PRO A 121 -4.63 15.31 -0.01
C PRO A 121 -4.89 16.21 -1.23
N LEU A 122 -4.07 16.06 -2.28
CA LEU A 122 -4.07 16.93 -3.46
C LEU A 122 -5.00 16.46 -4.60
N GLY A 123 -5.33 15.16 -4.65
CA GLY A 123 -6.12 14.59 -5.74
C GLY A 123 -7.14 13.56 -5.26
N VAL A 124 -8.05 13.14 -6.14
CA VAL A 124 -9.18 12.25 -5.85
C VAL A 124 -8.74 10.95 -5.17
N TYR A 125 -7.65 10.34 -5.60
CA TYR A 125 -7.12 9.15 -4.96
C TYR A 125 -6.83 9.39 -3.47
N GLY A 126 -6.02 10.40 -3.15
CA GLY A 126 -5.69 10.75 -1.77
C GLY A 126 -6.91 11.11 -0.94
N ILE A 127 -7.82 11.94 -1.50
CA ILE A 127 -9.05 12.37 -0.84
C ILE A 127 -9.95 11.16 -0.53
N SER A 128 -10.17 10.27 -1.50
CA SER A 128 -11.03 9.10 -1.31
C SER A 128 -10.47 8.13 -0.26
N LYS A 129 -9.14 7.92 -0.24
CA LYS A 129 -8.46 7.10 0.79
C LYS A 129 -8.57 7.74 2.17
N TRP A 130 -8.31 9.05 2.28
CA TRP A 130 -8.46 9.80 3.53
C TRP A 130 -9.88 9.74 4.08
N GLN A 131 -10.91 9.93 3.24
CA GLN A 131 -12.29 9.80 3.66
C GLN A 131 -12.62 8.38 4.14
N GLY A 132 -12.03 7.35 3.54
CA GLY A 132 -12.13 5.96 4.03
C GLY A 132 -11.52 5.80 5.43
N GLU A 133 -10.33 6.38 5.67
CA GLU A 133 -9.71 6.39 7.01
C GLU A 133 -10.63 7.05 8.05
N GLU A 134 -11.24 8.20 7.72
CA GLU A 134 -12.15 8.91 8.62
C GLU A 134 -13.39 8.08 8.97
N THR A 135 -13.99 7.41 7.97
CA THR A 135 -15.15 6.56 8.23
C THR A 135 -14.80 5.38 9.14
N ILE A 136 -13.62 4.77 8.96
CA ILE A 136 -13.13 3.70 9.84
C ILE A 136 -12.95 4.21 11.27
N ARG A 137 -12.24 5.33 11.47
CA ARG A 137 -11.98 5.91 12.80
C ARG A 137 -13.27 6.24 13.55
N GLN A 138 -14.25 6.81 12.86
CA GLN A 138 -15.53 7.18 13.45
C GLN A 138 -16.42 5.98 13.78
N THR A 139 -16.24 4.87 13.06
CA THR A 139 -17.14 3.74 13.14
C THR A 139 -16.61 2.64 14.06
N LEU A 140 -15.36 2.24 13.91
CA LEU A 140 -14.78 1.05 14.52
C LEU A 140 -13.57 1.42 15.40
N PRO A 141 -13.64 1.36 16.73
CA PRO A 141 -12.50 1.61 17.61
C PRO A 141 -11.34 0.61 17.40
N GLU A 142 -11.66 -0.66 17.16
CA GLU A 142 -10.69 -1.74 17.00
C GLU A 142 -10.15 -1.81 15.56
N HIS A 143 -9.35 -0.81 15.18
CA HIS A 143 -8.75 -0.74 13.84
C HIS A 143 -7.27 -0.38 13.87
N ILE A 144 -6.54 -0.88 12.87
CA ILE A 144 -5.25 -0.36 12.46
C ILE A 144 -5.40 0.21 11.04
N ILE A 145 -5.03 1.46 10.83
CA ILE A 145 -4.84 2.06 9.52
C ILE A 145 -3.34 2.11 9.27
N LEU A 146 -2.86 1.38 8.26
CA LEU A 146 -1.46 1.33 7.89
C LEU A 146 -1.26 2.14 6.61
N ARG A 147 -0.71 3.36 6.73
CA ARG A 147 -0.32 4.17 5.58
C ARG A 147 1.01 3.68 5.04
N VAL A 148 1.06 3.44 3.74
CA VAL A 148 2.25 2.95 3.02
C VAL A 148 2.57 3.89 1.85
N ALA A 149 3.81 3.83 1.35
CA ALA A 149 4.28 4.67 0.26
C ALA A 149 4.95 3.82 -0.83
N TRP A 150 4.81 4.20 -2.11
CA TRP A 150 5.57 3.69 -3.24
C TRP A 150 5.68 2.17 -3.29
N VAL A 151 4.55 1.49 -3.21
CA VAL A 151 4.47 0.03 -3.12
C VAL A 151 4.99 -0.65 -4.38
N PHE A 152 5.94 -1.58 -4.22
CA PHE A 152 6.49 -2.40 -5.31
C PHE A 152 6.60 -3.88 -4.90
N GLY A 153 6.68 -4.75 -5.88
CA GLY A 153 6.82 -6.20 -5.66
C GLY A 153 6.77 -6.98 -6.96
N GLU A 154 6.84 -8.29 -6.85
CA GLU A 154 6.73 -9.20 -8.00
C GLU A 154 5.31 -9.26 -8.57
N GLN A 155 4.32 -9.08 -7.70
CA GLN A 155 2.90 -9.17 -8.05
C GLN A 155 2.34 -7.84 -8.56
N GLY A 156 1.32 -7.92 -9.44
CA GLY A 156 0.61 -6.76 -9.95
C GLY A 156 1.45 -5.85 -10.85
N ASN A 157 0.98 -4.62 -11.06
CA ASN A 157 1.68 -3.57 -11.79
C ASN A 157 2.27 -2.56 -10.81
N ASN A 158 3.52 -2.15 -11.03
CA ASN A 158 4.22 -1.17 -10.20
C ASN A 158 5.36 -0.50 -10.97
N PHE A 159 5.99 0.49 -10.35
CA PHE A 159 7.04 1.27 -10.97
C PHE A 159 8.25 0.41 -11.40
N VAL A 160 8.67 -0.58 -10.61
CA VAL A 160 9.79 -1.49 -10.94
C VAL A 160 9.51 -2.22 -12.25
N LYS A 161 8.33 -2.86 -12.36
CA LYS A 161 7.94 -3.59 -13.58
C LYS A 161 7.76 -2.67 -14.78
N THR A 162 7.26 -1.46 -14.56
CA THR A 162 7.16 -0.43 -15.62
C THR A 162 8.54 -0.05 -16.14
N MET A 163 9.52 0.20 -15.27
CA MET A 163 10.89 0.49 -15.67
C MET A 163 11.51 -0.65 -16.47
N LEU A 164 11.39 -1.90 -16.00
CA LEU A 164 11.88 -3.08 -16.72
C LEU A 164 11.23 -3.25 -18.09
N TRP A 165 9.93 -2.99 -18.19
CA TRP A 165 9.21 -3.07 -19.46
C TRP A 165 9.70 -2.00 -20.45
N LEU A 166 9.84 -0.75 -19.99
CA LEU A 166 10.36 0.34 -20.82
C LEU A 166 11.80 0.12 -21.29
N ALA A 167 12.63 -0.52 -20.47
CA ALA A 167 14.02 -0.83 -20.79
C ALA A 167 14.17 -1.79 -21.99
N LYS A 168 13.13 -2.55 -22.37
CA LYS A 168 13.19 -3.46 -23.53
C LYS A 168 13.40 -2.68 -24.82
N ASP A 169 12.70 -1.56 -24.98
CA ASP A 169 12.64 -0.82 -26.25
C ASP A 169 13.32 0.56 -26.21
N ARG A 170 13.78 1.01 -25.02
CA ARG A 170 14.35 2.34 -24.83
C ARG A 170 15.76 2.28 -24.27
N ASP A 171 16.64 3.15 -24.75
CA ASP A 171 18.01 3.31 -24.24
C ASP A 171 18.12 4.48 -23.25
N GLU A 172 17.12 5.36 -23.23
CA GLU A 172 17.03 6.46 -22.27
C GLU A 172 15.60 6.70 -21.83
N LEU A 173 15.45 7.18 -20.60
CA LEU A 173 14.19 7.54 -19.97
C LEU A 173 14.34 8.83 -19.17
N SER A 174 13.30 9.67 -19.20
CA SER A 174 13.20 10.85 -18.34
C SER A 174 12.35 10.54 -17.13
N VAL A 175 12.88 10.75 -15.93
CA VAL A 175 12.22 10.44 -14.66
C VAL A 175 12.34 11.59 -13.68
N VAL A 176 11.27 11.87 -12.94
CA VAL A 176 11.17 13.00 -12.02
C VAL A 176 12.18 12.88 -10.87
N GLU A 177 12.91 13.97 -10.59
CA GLU A 177 13.97 14.04 -9.57
C GLU A 177 13.56 14.82 -8.32
N ASP A 178 12.54 15.68 -8.42
CA ASP A 178 12.08 16.58 -7.35
C ASP A 178 10.86 16.07 -6.56
N GLN A 179 10.55 14.77 -6.67
CA GLN A 179 9.58 14.08 -5.84
C GLN A 179 10.29 12.99 -5.04
N PHE A 180 10.11 13.02 -3.72
CA PHE A 180 10.79 12.14 -2.77
C PHE A 180 9.81 11.27 -1.98
N GLY A 181 10.20 10.01 -1.77
CA GLY A 181 9.45 9.05 -0.97
C GLY A 181 10.34 7.93 -0.47
N ARG A 182 9.73 6.89 0.08
CA ARG A 182 10.41 5.66 0.51
C ARG A 182 9.73 4.45 -0.15
N PRO A 183 10.40 3.76 -1.09
CA PRO A 183 9.84 2.56 -1.71
C PRO A 183 9.52 1.49 -0.67
N SER A 184 8.33 0.90 -0.76
CA SER A 184 7.83 -0.08 0.22
C SER A 184 7.57 -1.42 -0.45
N PRO A 185 8.27 -2.50 -0.06
CA PRO A 185 8.04 -3.81 -0.65
C PRO A 185 6.69 -4.38 -0.21
N ALA A 186 5.88 -4.84 -1.15
CA ALA A 186 4.56 -5.43 -0.88
C ALA A 186 4.62 -6.63 0.07
N LYS A 187 5.65 -7.45 -0.06
CA LYS A 187 5.93 -8.59 0.82
C LYS A 187 6.19 -8.18 2.27
N ASP A 188 6.90 -7.06 2.49
CA ASP A 188 7.21 -6.60 3.83
C ASP A 188 6.00 -5.87 4.48
N ILE A 189 5.18 -5.16 3.67
CA ILE A 189 3.87 -4.66 4.12
C ILE A 189 2.98 -5.83 4.58
N ALA A 190 2.91 -6.89 3.79
CA ALA A 190 2.13 -8.08 4.14
C ALA A 190 2.67 -8.76 5.41
N LYS A 191 3.99 -8.91 5.57
CA LYS A 191 4.59 -9.43 6.81
C LYS A 191 4.21 -8.58 8.02
N THR A 192 4.27 -7.26 7.90
CA THR A 192 3.88 -6.33 8.96
C THR A 192 2.44 -6.56 9.42
N LEU A 193 1.49 -6.64 8.48
CA LEU A 193 0.09 -6.90 8.82
C LEU A 193 -0.12 -8.30 9.44
N ILE A 194 0.64 -9.30 9.01
CA ILE A 194 0.57 -10.63 9.62
C ILE A 194 1.21 -10.67 11.01
N ILE A 195 2.28 -9.92 11.26
CA ILE A 195 2.84 -9.75 12.63
C ILE A 195 1.78 -9.12 13.56
N LEU A 196 1.07 -8.10 13.11
CA LEU A 196 -0.04 -7.50 13.87
C LEU A 196 -1.16 -8.52 14.12
N ALA A 197 -1.50 -9.34 13.12
CA ALA A 197 -2.47 -10.42 13.28
C ALA A 197 -2.03 -11.48 14.29
N GLU A 198 -0.74 -11.85 14.31
CA GLU A 198 -0.15 -12.77 15.30
C GLU A 198 -0.22 -12.20 16.72
N GLN A 199 0.09 -10.92 16.89
CA GLN A 199 -0.01 -10.22 18.17
C GLN A 199 -1.48 -10.18 18.64
N TYR A 200 -2.42 -9.81 17.76
CA TYR A 200 -3.84 -9.85 18.08
C TYR A 200 -4.33 -11.26 18.45
N GLN A 201 -3.88 -12.28 17.72
CA GLN A 201 -4.23 -13.67 18.07
C GLN A 201 -3.81 -14.04 19.48
N LYS A 202 -2.63 -13.57 19.92
CA LYS A 202 -2.06 -13.86 21.24
C LYS A 202 -2.69 -13.03 22.35
N GLU A 203 -2.83 -11.73 22.13
CA GLU A 203 -3.16 -10.76 23.19
C GLU A 203 -4.64 -10.36 23.18
N LYS A 204 -5.38 -10.66 22.10
CA LYS A 204 -6.79 -10.32 21.87
C LYS A 204 -7.05 -8.80 21.83
N THR A 205 -6.00 -8.02 21.75
CA THR A 205 -6.04 -6.55 21.57
C THR A 205 -4.77 -6.08 20.90
N LEU A 206 -4.79 -4.85 20.36
CA LEU A 206 -3.64 -4.13 19.86
C LEU A 206 -3.69 -2.68 20.36
N GLU A 207 -2.60 -1.96 20.24
CA GLU A 207 -2.60 -0.49 20.31
C GLU A 207 -3.23 0.06 19.02
N TRP A 208 -4.56 0.25 19.06
CA TRP A 208 -5.36 0.63 17.90
C TRP A 208 -5.02 2.04 17.40
N GLY A 209 -5.20 2.30 16.11
CA GLY A 209 -5.03 3.61 15.52
C GLY A 209 -4.32 3.61 14.16
N THR A 210 -3.80 4.78 13.78
CA THR A 210 -3.08 4.98 12.51
C THR A 210 -1.58 4.83 12.72
N TYR A 211 -0.93 4.15 11.77
CA TYR A 211 0.50 3.88 11.73
C TYR A 211 1.05 4.09 10.33
N HIS A 212 2.33 4.42 10.24
CA HIS A 212 3.07 4.53 9.00
C HIS A 212 4.03 3.35 8.84
N TYR A 213 4.18 2.85 7.60
CA TYR A 213 5.15 1.81 7.28
C TYR A 213 5.67 1.97 5.85
N CYS A 214 6.98 2.06 5.69
CA CYS A 214 7.66 2.17 4.40
C CYS A 214 9.10 1.65 4.50
N GLY A 215 9.85 1.71 3.39
CA GLY A 215 11.27 1.35 3.41
C GLY A 215 12.13 2.31 4.22
N ASP A 216 13.38 1.91 4.47
CA ASP A 216 14.33 2.58 5.37
C ASP A 216 14.86 3.93 4.87
N GLU A 217 15.19 4.05 3.57
CA GLU A 217 15.85 5.21 2.99
C GLU A 217 14.96 5.98 2.02
N LYS A 218 15.07 7.33 2.07
CA LYS A 218 14.41 8.21 1.10
C LYS A 218 15.14 8.20 -0.24
N ILE A 219 14.39 8.34 -1.32
CA ILE A 219 14.91 8.46 -2.67
C ILE A 219 13.96 9.26 -3.56
N SER A 220 14.44 9.83 -4.67
CA SER A 220 13.58 10.36 -5.73
C SER A 220 13.15 9.26 -6.70
N TRP A 221 12.10 9.50 -7.51
CA TRP A 221 11.73 8.56 -8.57
C TRP A 221 12.87 8.30 -9.55
N CYS A 222 13.64 9.34 -9.91
CA CYS A 222 14.82 9.22 -10.76
C CYS A 222 15.90 8.34 -10.11
N GLY A 223 16.19 8.57 -8.84
CA GLY A 223 17.12 7.74 -8.07
C GLY A 223 16.66 6.29 -7.97
N PHE A 224 15.35 6.05 -7.75
CA PHE A 224 14.79 4.71 -7.71
C PHE A 224 14.89 4.00 -9.06
N ALA A 225 14.60 4.70 -10.18
CA ALA A 225 14.78 4.15 -11.53
C ALA A 225 16.25 3.76 -11.80
N LYS A 226 17.22 4.60 -11.42
CA LYS A 226 18.65 4.29 -11.55
C LYS A 226 19.04 3.02 -10.79
N GLU A 227 18.56 2.87 -9.53
CA GLU A 227 18.86 1.67 -8.74
C GLU A 227 18.19 0.41 -9.32
N ILE A 228 16.95 0.53 -9.85
CA ILE A 228 16.27 -0.57 -10.54
C ILE A 228 17.10 -1.05 -11.72
N PHE A 229 17.56 -0.16 -12.61
CA PHE A 229 18.34 -0.57 -13.78
C PHE A 229 19.70 -1.12 -13.42
N LYS A 230 20.37 -0.55 -12.44
CA LYS A 230 21.65 -1.07 -11.93
C LYS A 230 21.50 -2.53 -11.47
N GLN A 231 20.59 -2.80 -10.56
CA GLN A 231 20.39 -4.16 -10.05
C GLN A 231 19.85 -5.13 -11.11
N ALA A 232 18.95 -4.65 -12.00
CA ALA A 232 18.42 -5.46 -13.10
C ALA A 232 19.54 -5.89 -14.08
N LYS A 233 20.50 -5.00 -14.36
CA LYS A 233 21.68 -5.33 -15.18
C LYS A 233 22.59 -6.35 -14.48
N GLU A 234 22.89 -6.13 -13.20
CA GLU A 234 23.70 -7.06 -12.39
C GLU A 234 23.10 -8.48 -12.38
N LYS A 235 21.77 -8.59 -12.45
CA LYS A 235 21.04 -9.87 -12.52
C LYS A 235 20.85 -10.42 -13.93
N GLY A 236 21.22 -9.67 -14.96
CA GLY A 236 21.02 -10.07 -16.37
C GLY A 236 19.57 -10.04 -16.83
N LEU A 237 18.70 -9.24 -16.17
CA LEU A 237 17.33 -8.95 -16.62
C LEU A 237 17.30 -7.95 -17.78
N ILE A 238 18.32 -7.10 -17.86
CA ILE A 238 18.58 -6.19 -18.98
C ILE A 238 20.06 -6.30 -19.36
N GLU A 239 20.35 -6.21 -20.65
CA GLU A 239 21.73 -6.32 -21.17
C GLU A 239 22.42 -4.97 -21.31
N LYS A 240 21.64 -3.93 -21.62
CA LYS A 240 22.12 -2.59 -21.93
C LYS A 240 22.05 -1.65 -20.72
N ASP A 241 22.86 -0.61 -20.75
CA ASP A 241 22.75 0.52 -19.84
C ASP A 241 21.59 1.42 -20.27
N ILE A 242 20.72 1.73 -19.35
CA ILE A 242 19.62 2.67 -19.56
C ILE A 242 20.04 4.02 -18.98
N LYS A 243 20.11 5.03 -19.83
CA LYS A 243 20.37 6.41 -19.41
C LYS A 243 19.11 6.98 -18.76
N VAL A 244 19.19 7.35 -17.48
CA VAL A 244 18.08 8.01 -16.77
C VAL A 244 18.36 9.50 -16.68
N ASN A 245 17.59 10.28 -17.44
CA ASN A 245 17.64 11.74 -17.43
C ASN A 245 16.75 12.26 -16.29
N ALA A 246 17.33 13.05 -15.40
CA ALA A 246 16.59 13.73 -14.35
C ALA A 246 15.79 14.88 -14.95
N ILE A 247 14.49 14.96 -14.65
CA ILE A 247 13.60 16.06 -15.02
C ILE A 247 12.83 16.53 -13.80
N SER A 248 12.37 17.78 -13.83
CA SER A 248 11.46 18.32 -12.80
C SER A 248 10.03 17.85 -13.01
N THR A 249 9.21 17.96 -11.96
CA THR A 249 7.77 17.75 -12.02
C THR A 249 7.11 18.65 -13.08
N ALA A 250 7.58 19.89 -13.20
CA ALA A 250 7.06 20.85 -14.19
C ALA A 250 7.36 20.42 -15.64
N GLU A 251 8.51 19.78 -15.90
CA GLU A 251 8.87 19.25 -17.23
C GLU A 251 8.10 17.95 -17.55
N TYR A 252 7.77 17.15 -16.55
CA TYR A 252 7.05 15.88 -16.75
C TYR A 252 5.59 16.09 -17.14
N GLN A 253 4.97 17.20 -16.72
CA GLN A 253 3.59 17.59 -17.07
C GLN A 253 2.57 16.46 -16.75
N ASP A 254 2.68 15.81 -15.56
CA ASP A 254 1.67 14.83 -15.11
C ASP A 254 0.31 15.54 -14.96
N PRO A 255 -0.78 14.99 -15.50
CA PRO A 255 -2.11 15.55 -15.29
C PRO A 255 -2.55 15.54 -13.82
N THR A 256 -1.97 14.67 -13.00
CA THR A 256 -2.28 14.55 -11.57
C THR A 256 -1.20 15.20 -10.71
N ILE A 257 -1.61 16.08 -9.81
CA ILE A 257 -0.70 16.70 -8.85
C ILE A 257 -0.22 15.65 -7.86
N ARG A 258 1.10 15.49 -7.77
CA ARG A 258 1.75 14.57 -6.82
C ARG A 258 2.49 15.33 -5.73
N PRO A 259 2.51 14.83 -4.48
CA PRO A 259 3.28 15.46 -3.41
C PRO A 259 4.79 15.46 -3.75
N ALA A 260 5.45 16.61 -3.54
CA ALA A 260 6.89 16.70 -3.71
C ALA A 260 7.65 15.88 -2.65
N ASN A 261 7.08 15.76 -1.46
CA ASN A 261 7.57 14.91 -0.38
C ASN A 261 6.44 14.02 0.16
N SER A 262 6.63 12.71 0.09
CA SER A 262 5.71 11.73 0.67
C SER A 262 6.41 10.77 1.65
N ILE A 263 7.50 11.23 2.25
CA ILE A 263 8.27 10.44 3.22
C ILE A 263 7.47 10.28 4.51
N LEU A 264 7.24 9.03 4.91
CA LEU A 264 6.55 8.68 6.15
C LEU A 264 7.55 8.45 7.29
N ASP A 265 7.24 8.98 8.47
CA ASP A 265 7.91 8.63 9.73
C ASP A 265 7.29 7.35 10.28
N CYS A 266 8.12 6.35 10.53
CA CYS A 266 7.70 5.02 10.99
C CYS A 266 8.09 4.73 12.45
N GLU A 267 8.55 5.72 13.21
CA GLU A 267 9.00 5.53 14.60
C GLU A 267 7.86 5.02 15.50
N LYS A 268 6.62 5.43 15.25
CA LYS A 268 5.47 4.98 16.04
C LYS A 268 5.26 3.47 15.93
N ILE A 269 5.23 2.88 14.73
CA ILE A 269 5.03 1.43 14.56
C ILE A 269 6.19 0.63 15.16
N LYS A 270 7.42 1.15 15.01
CA LYS A 270 8.62 0.56 15.61
C LYS A 270 8.54 0.54 17.13
N ASN A 271 8.24 1.67 17.74
CA ASN A 271 8.19 1.81 19.19
C ASN A 271 7.02 1.04 19.82
N THR A 272 5.88 0.93 19.12
CA THR A 272 4.68 0.26 19.62
C THR A 272 4.75 -1.26 19.44
N PHE A 273 5.18 -1.73 18.27
CA PHE A 273 5.09 -3.14 17.90
C PHE A 273 6.43 -3.82 17.67
N GLY A 274 7.55 -3.09 17.79
CA GLY A 274 8.90 -3.61 17.51
C GLY A 274 9.14 -3.92 16.03
N ILE A 275 8.37 -3.30 15.12
CA ILE A 275 8.45 -3.56 13.67
C ILE A 275 9.46 -2.59 13.05
N GLU A 276 10.55 -3.14 12.50
CA GLU A 276 11.59 -2.38 11.81
C GLU A 276 11.25 -2.16 10.33
N MET A 277 11.73 -1.04 9.79
CA MET A 277 11.62 -0.73 8.36
C MET A 277 12.57 -1.63 7.55
N PRO A 278 12.10 -2.18 6.41
CA PRO A 278 12.92 -3.03 5.57
C PRO A 278 13.91 -2.20 4.74
N SER A 279 15.08 -2.78 4.43
CA SER A 279 15.93 -2.24 3.38
C SER A 279 15.24 -2.45 2.02
N TRP A 280 14.70 -1.37 1.45
CA TRP A 280 14.04 -1.46 0.16
C TRP A 280 15.00 -1.87 -0.97
N LYS A 281 16.31 -1.58 -0.84
CA LYS A 281 17.31 -2.00 -1.83
C LYS A 281 17.51 -3.52 -1.82
N GLU A 282 17.57 -4.13 -0.64
CA GLU A 282 17.65 -5.58 -0.50
C GLU A 282 16.36 -6.26 -0.98
N SER A 283 15.20 -5.70 -0.63
CA SER A 283 13.91 -6.20 -1.10
C SER A 283 13.76 -6.04 -2.62
N LEU A 284 14.26 -4.94 -3.22
CA LEU A 284 14.31 -4.79 -4.68
C LEU A 284 15.17 -5.89 -5.31
N ASN A 285 16.31 -6.20 -4.71
CA ASN A 285 17.18 -7.30 -5.17
C ASN A 285 16.45 -8.65 -5.17
N GLN A 286 15.65 -8.94 -4.14
CA GLN A 286 14.84 -10.15 -4.06
C GLN A 286 13.75 -10.15 -5.15
N VAL A 287 12.98 -9.08 -5.28
CA VAL A 287 11.93 -8.92 -6.31
C VAL A 287 12.49 -9.12 -7.71
N LEU A 288 13.64 -8.53 -8.02
CA LEU A 288 14.29 -8.71 -9.32
C LEU A 288 14.78 -10.16 -9.54
N THR A 289 15.11 -10.89 -8.48
CA THR A 289 15.45 -12.31 -8.59
C THR A 289 14.22 -13.16 -8.93
N GLU A 290 13.07 -12.84 -8.35
CA GLU A 290 11.81 -13.54 -8.57
C GLU A 290 11.18 -13.21 -9.95
N LEU A 291 11.56 -12.07 -10.56
CA LEU A 291 11.13 -11.66 -11.91
C LEU A 291 11.99 -12.24 -13.05
N LYS A 292 13.10 -12.91 -12.74
CA LYS A 292 14.00 -13.57 -13.71
C LYS A 292 13.43 -14.88 -14.19
#